data_6e0762f64d7d224bd9398cb83d7db0ef
#
_entry.id   6e0762f64d7d224bd9398cb83d7db0ef
#
_cell.length_a   1.000
_cell.length_b   1.000
_cell.length_c   1.000
_cell.angle_alpha   90.00
_cell.angle_beta   90.00
_cell.angle_gamma   90.00
#
_symmetry.space_group_name_H-M   'P 1'
#
loop_
_entity.id
_entity.type
_entity.pdbx_description
1 polymer ?
#
loop_
_entity_poly.entity_id
_entity_poly.type
_entity_poly.pdbx_seq_one_letter_code
_entity_poly.pdbx_strand_id
1 'polypeptide(L)'
;MKVVIVESPAKCKKIESYLGPGYKCIASYGHITELTSLSHIDIKKQFTPTFSPCKEKKKQIAMLRKETKAASEVILATDDDREGEAIAWHICQICKLNINKTKRILFHEITKPAILAAIENPLTIRMNIVQAQQARQILDLCVGFKISPLLWKHIAHGMSAGRCQTPALNLVYENDKANIKEKMVYDVFGYFTSKHIKFTLKDNLEDPRDFLEKCKTHTFIYNFTCPKPIVKNPPKPLITSTIQQKANNVYHYSPKQTMACCQKLYEGGHITYMRTDSCSYSKEFIANAKKNITKKWGKEFVHSSISRLETNQGKSGQEAHEAIRPTHIENENVGETFSPQERNMYKLIWTHTMESCMAPAEGQKISATISAPDNKEFYYDSE
;
A
#
# COMPACT_ATOMS: atom_id res chain seq x y z
N MET A 1 -17.53 4.26 32.97
CA MET A 1 -16.33 4.38 32.12
C MET A 1 -16.71 4.00 30.70
N LYS A 2 -16.33 4.78 29.69
CA LYS A 2 -16.57 4.47 28.28
C LYS A 2 -15.50 3.49 27.78
N VAL A 3 -15.92 2.50 26.99
CA VAL A 3 -15.01 1.48 26.44
C VAL A 3 -14.85 1.71 24.94
N VAL A 4 -13.60 1.87 24.49
CA VAL A 4 -13.20 1.95 23.09
C VAL A 4 -12.62 0.62 22.65
N ILE A 5 -13.14 0.03 21.57
CA ILE A 5 -12.69 -1.27 21.08
C ILE A 5 -11.95 -1.09 19.75
N VAL A 6 -10.68 -1.46 19.73
CA VAL A 6 -9.79 -1.43 18.56
C VAL A 6 -9.43 -2.85 18.11
N GLU A 7 -8.77 -3.01 16.98
CA GLU A 7 -8.32 -4.32 16.50
C GLU A 7 -7.04 -4.81 17.16
N SER A 8 -6.07 -3.92 17.33
CA SER A 8 -4.73 -4.26 17.79
C SER A 8 -4.41 -3.64 19.15
N PRO A 9 -3.78 -4.40 20.08
CA PRO A 9 -3.37 -3.88 21.38
C PRO A 9 -2.34 -2.77 21.29
N ALA A 10 -1.57 -2.68 20.21
CA ALA A 10 -0.59 -1.63 19.98
C ALA A 10 -1.23 -0.24 19.94
N LYS A 11 -2.48 -0.14 19.44
CA LYS A 11 -3.25 1.11 19.37
C LYS A 11 -3.80 1.56 20.73
N CYS A 12 -4.05 0.60 21.67
CA CYS A 12 -4.79 0.88 22.91
C CYS A 12 -4.16 1.99 23.74
N LYS A 13 -2.86 1.84 24.09
CA LYS A 13 -2.18 2.80 24.97
C LYS A 13 -2.20 4.22 24.43
N LYS A 14 -1.98 4.37 23.13
CA LYS A 14 -1.88 5.66 22.48
C LYS A 14 -3.25 6.34 22.39
N ILE A 15 -4.28 5.62 21.94
CA ILE A 15 -5.66 6.12 21.88
C ILE A 15 -6.17 6.48 23.26
N GLU A 16 -5.95 5.63 24.27
CA GLU A 16 -6.35 5.89 25.65
C GLU A 16 -5.67 7.15 26.20
N SER A 17 -4.37 7.34 25.93
CA SER A 17 -3.66 8.55 26.34
C SER A 17 -4.19 9.84 25.70
N TYR A 18 -4.70 9.74 24.47
CA TYR A 18 -5.29 10.90 23.78
C TYR A 18 -6.68 11.26 24.28
N LEU A 19 -7.46 10.24 24.64
CA LEU A 19 -8.84 10.42 25.14
C LEU A 19 -8.88 10.83 26.61
N GLY A 20 -7.85 10.48 27.40
CA GLY A 20 -7.74 10.85 28.80
C GLY A 20 -8.65 10.05 29.75
N PRO A 21 -8.81 10.53 31.00
CA PRO A 21 -9.56 9.81 32.02
C PRO A 21 -11.04 9.65 31.64
N GLY A 22 -11.63 8.52 32.00
CA GLY A 22 -13.03 8.18 31.67
C GLY A 22 -13.17 7.22 30.49
N TYR A 23 -12.11 7.01 29.71
CA TYR A 23 -12.04 6.02 28.62
C TYR A 23 -11.13 4.85 28.98
N LYS A 24 -11.52 3.66 28.55
CA LYS A 24 -10.71 2.44 28.57
C LYS A 24 -10.64 1.88 27.15
N CYS A 25 -9.45 1.67 26.65
CA CYS A 25 -9.25 1.07 25.35
C CYS A 25 -8.91 -0.42 25.46
N ILE A 26 -9.60 -1.26 24.70
CA ILE A 26 -9.39 -2.70 24.66
C ILE A 26 -9.28 -3.19 23.22
N ALA A 27 -8.58 -4.30 22.98
CA ALA A 27 -8.38 -4.83 21.63
C ALA A 27 -9.20 -6.11 21.41
N SER A 28 -9.71 -6.31 20.18
CA SER A 28 -10.33 -7.55 19.73
C SER A 28 -9.32 -8.59 19.24
N TYR A 29 -8.11 -8.17 18.93
CA TYR A 29 -7.07 -8.97 18.25
C TYR A 29 -7.51 -9.46 16.87
N GLY A 30 -8.21 -8.62 16.10
CA GLY A 30 -8.77 -8.92 14.79
C GLY A 30 -10.13 -9.63 14.88
N HIS A 31 -10.45 -10.49 13.90
CA HIS A 31 -11.72 -11.21 13.86
C HIS A 31 -11.93 -12.12 15.06
N ILE A 32 -13.12 -12.09 15.63
CA ILE A 32 -13.53 -12.90 16.80
C ILE A 32 -14.55 -13.99 16.42
N THR A 33 -14.97 -14.01 15.16
CA THR A 33 -15.84 -15.02 14.57
C THR A 33 -15.21 -15.59 13.32
N GLU A 34 -15.64 -16.77 12.93
CA GLU A 34 -15.14 -17.51 11.78
C GLU A 34 -16.27 -18.12 10.97
N LEU A 35 -16.04 -18.27 9.67
CA LEU A 35 -16.87 -19.00 8.72
C LEU A 35 -15.98 -20.06 8.06
N THR A 36 -16.07 -21.31 8.50
CA THR A 36 -15.08 -22.36 8.20
C THR A 36 -15.55 -23.40 7.19
N SER A 37 -16.85 -23.43 6.84
CA SER A 37 -17.42 -24.47 5.99
C SER A 37 -18.54 -23.95 5.11
N LEU A 38 -18.70 -24.57 3.95
CA LEU A 38 -19.86 -24.32 3.06
C LEU A 38 -21.20 -24.67 3.71
N SER A 39 -21.22 -25.61 4.68
CA SER A 39 -22.45 -25.95 5.43
C SER A 39 -22.98 -24.80 6.29
N HIS A 40 -22.15 -23.82 6.58
CA HIS A 40 -22.53 -22.61 7.32
C HIS A 40 -23.09 -21.49 6.41
N ILE A 41 -23.28 -21.78 5.11
CA ILE A 41 -23.82 -20.84 4.13
C ILE A 41 -25.14 -21.40 3.62
N ASP A 42 -26.25 -20.73 3.94
CA ASP A 42 -27.56 -21.11 3.44
C ASP A 42 -27.76 -20.56 2.02
N ILE A 43 -27.48 -21.40 1.02
CA ILE A 43 -27.62 -21.06 -0.41
C ILE A 43 -29.06 -20.71 -0.77
N LYS A 44 -30.04 -21.37 -0.15
CA LYS A 44 -31.48 -21.15 -0.43
C LYS A 44 -31.96 -19.81 0.12
N LYS A 45 -31.31 -19.28 1.16
CA LYS A 45 -31.57 -17.97 1.74
C LYS A 45 -30.53 -16.92 1.31
N GLN A 46 -30.37 -16.74 0.01
CA GLN A 46 -29.50 -15.72 -0.57
C GLN A 46 -28.05 -15.76 -0.01
N PHE A 47 -27.50 -16.97 0.15
CA PHE A 47 -26.16 -17.19 0.69
C PHE A 47 -25.94 -16.62 2.11
N THR A 48 -26.98 -16.62 2.94
CA THR A 48 -26.86 -16.10 4.31
C THR A 48 -25.81 -16.89 5.11
N PRO A 49 -24.76 -16.25 5.65
CA PRO A 49 -23.72 -16.94 6.43
C PRO A 49 -24.14 -17.09 7.90
N THR A 50 -23.74 -18.18 8.51
CA THR A 50 -23.83 -18.42 9.96
C THR A 50 -22.43 -18.42 10.54
N PHE A 51 -22.06 -17.35 11.23
CA PHE A 51 -20.76 -17.20 11.88
C PHE A 51 -20.74 -17.87 13.25
N SER A 52 -19.61 -18.52 13.57
CA SER A 52 -19.35 -19.08 14.90
C SER A 52 -18.21 -18.32 15.60
N PRO A 53 -18.25 -18.22 16.94
CA PRO A 53 -17.13 -17.66 17.69
C PRO A 53 -15.84 -18.46 17.49
N CYS A 54 -14.72 -17.78 17.25
CA CYS A 54 -13.40 -18.41 17.12
C CYS A 54 -13.05 -19.16 18.42
N LYS A 55 -12.78 -20.45 18.30
CA LYS A 55 -12.48 -21.33 19.46
C LYS A 55 -11.25 -20.84 20.22
N GLU A 56 -10.24 -20.38 19.52
CA GLU A 56 -8.97 -19.90 20.09
C GLU A 56 -9.12 -18.56 20.83
N LYS A 57 -10.17 -17.80 20.55
CA LYS A 57 -10.41 -16.47 21.14
C LYS A 57 -11.45 -16.43 22.26
N LYS A 58 -11.77 -17.58 22.86
CA LYS A 58 -12.76 -17.67 23.95
C LYS A 58 -12.48 -16.71 25.11
N LYS A 59 -11.21 -16.59 25.54
CA LYS A 59 -10.81 -15.68 26.63
C LYS A 59 -11.04 -14.21 26.23
N GLN A 60 -10.69 -13.85 24.99
CA GLN A 60 -10.86 -12.52 24.47
C GLN A 60 -12.34 -12.14 24.35
N ILE A 61 -13.14 -13.04 23.83
CA ILE A 61 -14.61 -12.87 23.73
C ILE A 61 -15.23 -12.67 25.11
N ALA A 62 -14.82 -13.49 26.10
CA ALA A 62 -15.30 -13.34 27.48
C ALA A 62 -14.92 -11.97 28.06
N MET A 63 -13.70 -11.50 27.83
CA MET A 63 -13.24 -10.17 28.25
C MET A 63 -14.06 -9.08 27.59
N LEU A 64 -14.24 -9.12 26.26
CA LEU A 64 -15.05 -8.14 25.53
C LEU A 64 -16.49 -8.07 26.09
N ARG A 65 -17.15 -9.23 26.32
CA ARG A 65 -18.49 -9.28 26.91
C ARG A 65 -18.54 -8.67 28.32
N LYS A 66 -17.52 -8.93 29.13
CA LYS A 66 -17.44 -8.38 30.50
C LYS A 66 -17.31 -6.86 30.48
N GLU A 67 -16.36 -6.37 29.71
CA GLU A 67 -16.06 -4.93 29.62
C GLU A 67 -17.21 -4.13 28.97
N THR A 68 -17.81 -4.64 27.90
CA THR A 68 -18.95 -3.98 27.23
C THR A 68 -20.19 -3.95 28.11
N LYS A 69 -20.42 -4.98 28.92
CA LYS A 69 -21.56 -5.01 29.88
C LYS A 69 -21.38 -4.02 31.03
N ALA A 70 -20.15 -3.78 31.48
CA ALA A 70 -19.82 -2.86 32.55
C ALA A 70 -19.69 -1.40 32.07
N ALA A 71 -19.58 -1.18 30.77
CA ALA A 71 -19.37 0.15 30.17
C ALA A 71 -20.63 1.01 30.22
N SER A 72 -20.46 2.30 30.48
CA SER A 72 -21.53 3.30 30.30
C SER A 72 -21.82 3.58 28.83
N GLU A 73 -20.80 3.42 27.98
CA GLU A 73 -20.89 3.60 26.52
C GLU A 73 -19.82 2.73 25.85
N VAL A 74 -20.15 2.16 24.69
CA VAL A 74 -19.21 1.37 23.87
C VAL A 74 -19.01 2.10 22.54
N ILE A 75 -17.74 2.26 22.18
CA ILE A 75 -17.30 2.93 20.94
C ILE A 75 -16.43 1.95 20.17
N LEU A 76 -16.78 1.67 18.91
CA LEU A 76 -16.02 0.81 18.03
C LEU A 76 -15.03 1.66 17.22
N ALA A 77 -13.75 1.32 17.27
CA ALA A 77 -12.65 2.07 16.69
C ALA A 77 -11.70 1.15 15.89
N THR A 78 -12.30 0.22 15.16
CA THR A 78 -11.60 -0.66 14.21
C THR A 78 -11.17 0.14 12.97
N ASP A 79 -10.27 -0.40 12.15
CA ASP A 79 -9.74 0.31 10.98
C ASP A 79 -10.84 0.69 9.96
N ASP A 80 -10.59 1.72 9.18
CA ASP A 80 -11.55 2.17 8.17
C ASP A 80 -11.35 1.37 6.86
N ASP A 81 -11.60 0.06 6.96
CA ASP A 81 -11.68 -0.81 5.80
C ASP A 81 -12.84 -1.81 5.96
N ARG A 82 -13.04 -2.65 4.95
CA ARG A 82 -14.13 -3.65 4.96
C ARG A 82 -13.96 -4.67 6.08
N GLU A 83 -12.73 -5.05 6.40
CA GLU A 83 -12.43 -6.01 7.48
C GLU A 83 -12.72 -5.38 8.85
N GLY A 84 -12.32 -4.12 9.06
CA GLY A 84 -12.61 -3.39 10.29
C GLY A 84 -14.10 -3.16 10.51
N GLU A 85 -14.85 -2.88 9.46
CA GLU A 85 -16.31 -2.74 9.53
C GLU A 85 -16.98 -4.07 9.90
N ALA A 86 -16.50 -5.20 9.33
CA ALA A 86 -17.00 -6.53 9.67
C ALA A 86 -16.64 -6.92 11.12
N ILE A 87 -15.42 -6.60 11.58
CA ILE A 87 -15.01 -6.83 12.97
C ILE A 87 -15.92 -6.06 13.93
N ALA A 88 -16.20 -4.78 13.64
CA ALA A 88 -17.12 -3.96 14.43
C ALA A 88 -18.51 -4.59 14.52
N TRP A 89 -19.06 -5.06 13.39
CA TRP A 89 -20.33 -5.74 13.35
C TRP A 89 -20.32 -7.05 14.15
N HIS A 90 -19.28 -7.88 14.03
CA HIS A 90 -19.13 -9.11 14.81
C HIS A 90 -19.02 -8.86 16.32
N ILE A 91 -18.37 -7.78 16.73
CA ILE A 91 -18.33 -7.36 18.14
C ILE A 91 -19.76 -7.05 18.62
N CYS A 92 -20.55 -6.32 17.84
CA CYS A 92 -21.93 -6.05 18.19
C CYS A 92 -22.76 -7.34 18.35
N GLN A 93 -22.61 -8.29 17.43
CA GLN A 93 -23.32 -9.58 17.50
C GLN A 93 -22.92 -10.38 18.76
N ILE A 94 -21.62 -10.51 19.02
CA ILE A 94 -21.08 -11.28 20.14
C ILE A 94 -21.42 -10.65 21.49
N CYS A 95 -21.36 -9.32 21.58
CA CYS A 95 -21.63 -8.57 22.82
C CYS A 95 -23.08 -8.14 22.97
N LYS A 96 -23.96 -8.50 22.02
CA LYS A 96 -25.39 -8.13 21.99
C LYS A 96 -25.62 -6.62 22.03
N LEU A 97 -24.79 -5.86 21.33
CA LEU A 97 -24.90 -4.41 21.20
C LEU A 97 -25.89 -4.06 20.07
N ASN A 98 -26.57 -2.94 20.22
CA ASN A 98 -27.48 -2.45 19.17
C ASN A 98 -26.68 -1.81 18.04
N ILE A 99 -26.70 -2.42 16.84
CA ILE A 99 -25.93 -2.00 15.66
C ILE A 99 -26.25 -0.54 15.27
N ASN A 100 -27.52 -0.15 15.36
CA ASN A 100 -27.99 1.18 14.94
C ASN A 100 -27.71 2.28 15.97
N LYS A 101 -27.30 1.92 17.20
CA LYS A 101 -27.05 2.86 18.30
C LYS A 101 -25.58 2.86 18.76
N THR A 102 -24.84 1.80 18.48
CA THR A 102 -23.44 1.70 18.89
C THR A 102 -22.57 2.63 18.06
N LYS A 103 -21.84 3.51 18.71
CA LYS A 103 -20.95 4.48 18.06
C LYS A 103 -19.80 3.77 17.36
N ARG A 104 -19.54 4.17 16.13
CA ARG A 104 -18.41 3.77 15.30
C ARG A 104 -17.60 5.01 14.99
N ILE A 105 -16.31 5.03 15.32
CA ILE A 105 -15.41 6.11 14.92
C ILE A 105 -14.43 5.64 13.86
N LEU A 106 -14.15 6.53 12.91
CA LEU A 106 -13.23 6.29 11.80
C LEU A 106 -12.09 7.30 11.86
N PHE A 107 -10.89 6.83 11.62
CA PHE A 107 -9.69 7.66 11.54
C PHE A 107 -8.66 7.03 10.60
N HIS A 108 -7.97 7.88 9.86
CA HIS A 108 -6.96 7.45 8.89
C HIS A 108 -5.53 7.58 9.44
N GLU A 109 -5.38 8.18 10.61
CA GLU A 109 -4.10 8.31 11.34
C GLU A 109 -4.33 8.29 12.84
N ILE A 110 -3.34 7.82 13.60
CA ILE A 110 -3.42 7.74 15.06
C ILE A 110 -2.69 8.95 15.65
N THR A 111 -3.31 10.11 15.50
CA THR A 111 -2.88 11.39 16.08
C THR A 111 -3.95 11.90 17.05
N LYS A 112 -3.55 12.74 18.01
CA LYS A 112 -4.50 13.28 18.99
C LYS A 112 -5.64 14.07 18.33
N PRO A 113 -5.38 14.99 17.39
CA PRO A 113 -6.45 15.72 16.70
C PRO A 113 -7.43 14.81 15.96
N ALA A 114 -6.91 13.81 15.19
CA ALA A 114 -7.74 12.89 14.43
C ALA A 114 -8.65 12.03 15.33
N ILE A 115 -8.12 11.52 16.45
CA ILE A 115 -8.89 10.72 17.39
C ILE A 115 -9.97 11.55 18.10
N LEU A 116 -9.66 12.78 18.54
CA LEU A 116 -10.64 13.66 19.17
C LEU A 116 -11.74 14.06 18.20
N ALA A 117 -11.40 14.44 16.97
CA ALA A 117 -12.38 14.75 15.93
C ALA A 117 -13.29 13.56 15.61
N ALA A 118 -12.75 12.34 15.59
CA ALA A 118 -13.52 11.12 15.35
C ALA A 118 -14.51 10.82 16.50
N ILE A 119 -14.13 11.08 17.75
CA ILE A 119 -15.01 10.93 18.93
C ILE A 119 -16.17 11.92 18.89
N GLU A 120 -15.93 13.15 18.42
CA GLU A 120 -16.97 14.19 18.30
C GLU A 120 -17.95 13.90 17.15
N ASN A 121 -17.51 13.19 16.13
CA ASN A 121 -18.30 12.88 14.94
C ASN A 121 -18.46 11.35 14.72
N PRO A 122 -19.11 10.63 15.66
CA PRO A 122 -19.27 9.20 15.55
C PRO A 122 -20.31 8.85 14.49
N LEU A 123 -20.08 7.76 13.80
CA LEU A 123 -20.97 7.13 12.85
C LEU A 123 -21.68 5.91 13.48
N THR A 124 -22.48 5.22 12.70
CA THR A 124 -22.98 3.88 12.96
C THR A 124 -22.35 2.87 12.00
N ILE A 125 -22.53 1.58 12.25
CA ILE A 125 -22.00 0.51 11.38
C ILE A 125 -22.64 0.62 9.99
N ARG A 126 -21.79 0.63 8.96
CA ARG A 126 -22.20 0.70 7.55
C ARG A 126 -22.50 -0.70 7.03
N MET A 127 -23.76 -1.14 7.13
CA MET A 127 -24.18 -2.50 6.78
C MET A 127 -23.88 -2.91 5.34
N ASN A 128 -23.89 -1.99 4.39
CA ASN A 128 -23.49 -2.24 3.00
C ASN A 128 -22.02 -2.69 2.89
N ILE A 129 -21.13 -2.13 3.71
CA ILE A 129 -19.71 -2.50 3.75
C ILE A 129 -19.52 -3.86 4.43
N VAL A 130 -20.27 -4.11 5.52
CA VAL A 130 -20.30 -5.43 6.18
C VAL A 130 -20.75 -6.51 5.18
N GLN A 131 -21.85 -6.27 4.45
CA GLN A 131 -22.35 -7.21 3.45
C GLN A 131 -21.35 -7.43 2.30
N ALA A 132 -20.63 -6.40 1.86
CA ALA A 132 -19.60 -6.53 0.85
C ALA A 132 -18.42 -7.40 1.34
N GLN A 133 -18.01 -7.29 2.61
CA GLN A 133 -16.99 -8.15 3.20
C GLN A 133 -17.50 -9.59 3.32
N GLN A 134 -18.73 -9.80 3.78
CA GLN A 134 -19.33 -11.12 3.89
C GLN A 134 -19.45 -11.81 2.52
N ALA A 135 -19.93 -11.10 1.49
CA ALA A 135 -20.01 -11.61 0.13
C ALA A 135 -18.62 -12.06 -0.39
N ARG A 136 -17.56 -11.26 -0.12
CA ARG A 136 -16.20 -11.63 -0.45
C ARG A 136 -15.79 -12.93 0.25
N GLN A 137 -16.02 -13.04 1.56
CA GLN A 137 -15.65 -14.22 2.35
C GLN A 137 -16.40 -15.47 1.88
N ILE A 138 -17.70 -15.36 1.59
CA ILE A 138 -18.51 -16.44 1.04
C ILE A 138 -17.97 -16.88 -0.32
N LEU A 139 -17.65 -15.93 -1.19
CA LEU A 139 -17.12 -16.23 -2.52
C LEU A 139 -15.76 -16.93 -2.43
N ASP A 140 -14.86 -16.48 -1.54
CA ASP A 140 -13.57 -17.13 -1.30
C ASP A 140 -13.74 -18.59 -0.84
N LEU A 141 -14.70 -18.86 0.05
CA LEU A 141 -15.03 -20.22 0.48
C LEU A 141 -15.64 -21.05 -0.67
N CYS A 142 -16.59 -20.50 -1.41
CA CYS A 142 -17.21 -21.20 -2.53
C CYS A 142 -16.20 -21.59 -3.60
N VAL A 143 -15.32 -20.67 -4.01
CA VAL A 143 -14.28 -20.93 -4.99
C VAL A 143 -13.27 -21.95 -4.46
N GLY A 144 -12.76 -21.73 -3.25
CA GLY A 144 -11.77 -22.61 -2.63
C GLY A 144 -12.27 -24.04 -2.48
N PHE A 145 -13.44 -24.24 -1.86
CA PHE A 145 -13.94 -25.57 -1.56
C PHE A 145 -14.55 -26.33 -2.75
N LYS A 146 -14.99 -25.63 -3.80
CA LYS A 146 -15.57 -26.29 -4.99
C LYS A 146 -14.54 -26.53 -6.09
N ILE A 147 -13.58 -25.64 -6.29
CA ILE A 147 -12.65 -25.73 -7.41
C ILE A 147 -11.34 -26.44 -7.00
N SER A 148 -10.81 -26.22 -5.78
CA SER A 148 -9.57 -26.89 -5.37
C SER A 148 -9.64 -28.43 -5.45
N PRO A 149 -10.75 -29.11 -5.05
CA PRO A 149 -10.88 -30.55 -5.24
C PRO A 149 -10.86 -31.02 -6.70
N LEU A 150 -11.32 -30.19 -7.65
CA LEU A 150 -11.21 -30.51 -9.06
C LEU A 150 -9.75 -30.48 -9.54
N LEU A 151 -8.96 -29.52 -9.05
CA LEU A 151 -7.52 -29.47 -9.31
C LEU A 151 -6.82 -30.70 -8.74
N TRP A 152 -7.19 -31.16 -7.54
CA TRP A 152 -6.61 -32.37 -6.93
C TRP A 152 -6.93 -33.62 -7.71
N LYS A 153 -8.13 -33.72 -8.26
CA LYS A 153 -8.57 -34.86 -9.05
C LYS A 153 -7.92 -34.92 -10.43
N HIS A 154 -7.73 -33.76 -11.09
CA HIS A 154 -7.38 -33.73 -12.51
C HIS A 154 -5.94 -33.28 -12.78
N ILE A 155 -5.27 -32.63 -11.82
CA ILE A 155 -3.92 -32.10 -12.01
C ILE A 155 -2.95 -32.65 -10.95
N ALA A 156 -2.99 -32.15 -9.71
CA ALA A 156 -2.12 -32.61 -8.64
C ALA A 156 -2.74 -32.30 -7.25
N HIS A 157 -2.50 -33.22 -6.30
CA HIS A 157 -2.96 -33.04 -4.92
C HIS A 157 -2.26 -31.85 -4.25
N GLY A 158 -2.99 -31.09 -3.43
CA GLY A 158 -2.47 -29.94 -2.68
C GLY A 158 -2.54 -28.61 -3.42
N MET A 159 -2.95 -28.59 -4.69
CA MET A 159 -3.19 -27.34 -5.42
C MET A 159 -4.42 -26.61 -4.89
N SER A 160 -4.41 -25.28 -4.94
CA SER A 160 -5.54 -24.47 -4.50
C SER A 160 -6.01 -23.48 -5.56
N ALA A 161 -7.31 -23.31 -5.66
CA ALA A 161 -7.93 -22.24 -6.43
C ALA A 161 -8.43 -21.15 -5.50
N GLY A 162 -8.39 -19.90 -5.95
CA GLY A 162 -8.89 -18.76 -5.20
C GLY A 162 -9.29 -17.62 -6.09
N ARG A 163 -10.19 -16.82 -5.61
CA ARG A 163 -10.77 -15.67 -6.33
C ARG A 163 -9.75 -14.67 -6.83
N CYS A 164 -8.66 -14.44 -6.08
CA CYS A 164 -7.59 -13.52 -6.47
C CYS A 164 -6.39 -14.26 -7.08
N GLN A 165 -5.95 -15.35 -6.45
CA GLN A 165 -4.73 -16.05 -6.87
C GLN A 165 -4.85 -16.69 -8.26
N THR A 166 -6.00 -17.26 -8.61
CA THR A 166 -6.17 -17.91 -9.91
C THR A 166 -6.21 -16.92 -11.07
N PRO A 167 -6.99 -15.82 -11.03
CA PRO A 167 -6.90 -14.77 -12.04
C PRO A 167 -5.53 -14.11 -12.12
N ALA A 168 -4.85 -13.88 -10.98
CA ALA A 168 -3.51 -13.31 -10.97
C ALA A 168 -2.50 -14.24 -11.68
N LEU A 169 -2.56 -15.55 -11.41
CA LEU A 169 -1.73 -16.54 -12.10
C LEU A 169 -2.01 -16.54 -13.61
N ASN A 170 -3.28 -16.45 -14.02
CA ASN A 170 -3.63 -16.39 -15.43
C ASN A 170 -3.05 -15.14 -16.11
N LEU A 171 -3.13 -13.97 -15.45
CA LEU A 171 -2.52 -12.73 -15.98
C LEU A 171 -1.01 -12.87 -16.15
N VAL A 172 -0.32 -13.47 -15.18
CA VAL A 172 1.12 -13.74 -15.28
C VAL A 172 1.42 -14.69 -16.44
N TYR A 173 0.66 -15.79 -16.57
CA TYR A 173 0.80 -16.74 -17.66
C TYR A 173 0.59 -16.11 -19.04
N GLU A 174 -0.49 -15.34 -19.22
CA GLU A 174 -0.76 -14.68 -20.50
C GLU A 174 0.31 -13.63 -20.83
N ASN A 175 0.80 -12.88 -19.84
CA ASN A 175 1.90 -11.95 -20.03
C ASN A 175 3.21 -12.67 -20.40
N ASP A 176 3.53 -13.77 -19.72
CA ASP A 176 4.71 -14.57 -20.04
C ASP A 176 4.63 -15.11 -21.47
N LYS A 177 3.49 -15.73 -21.82
CA LYS A 177 3.22 -16.25 -23.17
C LYS A 177 3.33 -15.16 -24.25
N ALA A 178 2.83 -13.96 -23.99
CA ALA A 178 2.92 -12.83 -24.92
C ALA A 178 4.36 -12.31 -25.08
N ASN A 179 5.19 -12.49 -24.06
CA ASN A 179 6.59 -12.03 -24.05
C ASN A 179 7.61 -13.14 -24.34
N ILE A 180 7.17 -14.39 -24.63
CA ILE A 180 8.07 -15.43 -25.10
C ILE A 180 8.66 -14.98 -26.43
N LYS A 181 9.94 -14.63 -26.40
CA LYS A 181 10.71 -14.35 -27.62
C LYS A 181 11.11 -15.69 -28.24
N GLU A 182 10.66 -15.94 -29.45
CA GLU A 182 11.03 -17.16 -30.21
C GLU A 182 12.53 -17.24 -30.50
N LYS A 183 13.20 -16.06 -30.52
CA LYS A 183 14.62 -15.93 -30.80
C LYS A 183 15.35 -15.24 -29.67
N MET A 184 16.52 -15.76 -29.31
CA MET A 184 17.45 -15.11 -28.41
C MET A 184 18.01 -13.88 -29.11
N VAL A 185 18.03 -12.74 -28.39
CA VAL A 185 18.63 -11.50 -28.84
C VAL A 185 19.70 -11.06 -27.85
N TYR A 186 20.74 -10.43 -28.37
CA TYR A 186 21.88 -9.98 -27.58
C TYR A 186 21.92 -8.47 -27.49
N ASP A 187 22.11 -7.97 -26.27
CA ASP A 187 22.48 -6.58 -26.02
C ASP A 187 23.99 -6.47 -26.20
N VAL A 188 24.42 -5.54 -27.05
CA VAL A 188 25.84 -5.29 -27.29
C VAL A 188 26.26 -3.98 -26.65
N PHE A 189 27.38 -4.01 -25.94
CA PHE A 189 27.93 -2.86 -25.25
C PHE A 189 29.33 -2.56 -25.75
N GLY A 190 29.70 -1.26 -25.82
CA GLY A 190 31.04 -0.80 -26.15
C GLY A 190 31.60 0.12 -25.05
N TYR A 191 32.92 0.07 -24.83
CA TYR A 191 33.64 0.91 -23.87
C TYR A 191 34.72 1.67 -24.64
N PHE A 192 34.43 2.93 -24.97
CA PHE A 192 35.26 3.74 -25.87
C PHE A 192 36.09 4.83 -25.16
N THR A 193 35.96 4.93 -23.85
CA THR A 193 36.62 5.97 -23.06
C THR A 193 37.53 5.36 -21.99
N SER A 194 38.54 6.12 -21.58
CA SER A 194 39.44 5.73 -20.47
C SER A 194 38.72 5.53 -19.13
N LYS A 195 37.52 6.13 -18.98
CA LYS A 195 36.67 5.98 -17.79
C LYS A 195 35.75 4.75 -17.88
N HIS A 196 35.90 3.92 -18.89
CA HIS A 196 35.07 2.73 -19.12
C HIS A 196 33.57 3.02 -19.08
N ILE A 197 33.13 4.13 -19.69
CA ILE A 197 31.72 4.45 -19.83
C ILE A 197 31.08 3.46 -20.79
N LYS A 198 30.00 2.83 -20.33
CA LYS A 198 29.24 1.82 -21.08
C LYS A 198 28.33 2.52 -22.08
N PHE A 199 28.58 2.30 -23.36
CA PHE A 199 27.67 2.65 -24.47
C PHE A 199 26.89 1.42 -24.87
N THR A 200 25.60 1.57 -25.13
CA THR A 200 24.70 0.47 -25.54
C THR A 200 24.42 0.58 -27.02
N LEU A 201 24.46 -0.51 -27.76
CA LEU A 201 24.03 -0.54 -29.15
C LEU A 201 22.50 -0.28 -29.20
N LYS A 202 22.05 0.56 -30.12
CA LYS A 202 20.59 0.90 -30.21
C LYS A 202 19.73 -0.29 -30.59
N ASP A 203 20.27 -1.20 -31.38
CA ASP A 203 19.57 -2.38 -31.88
C ASP A 203 20.06 -3.64 -31.18
N ASN A 204 19.12 -4.51 -30.80
CA ASN A 204 19.46 -5.83 -30.33
C ASN A 204 19.80 -6.73 -31.54
N LEU A 205 20.75 -7.63 -31.39
CA LEU A 205 21.18 -8.52 -32.47
C LEU A 205 20.78 -9.97 -32.16
N GLU A 206 20.29 -10.71 -33.15
CA GLU A 206 20.06 -12.16 -33.03
C GLU A 206 21.36 -12.95 -33.01
N ASP A 207 22.35 -12.54 -33.85
CA ASP A 207 23.73 -13.07 -33.84
C ASP A 207 24.71 -11.88 -33.87
N PRO A 208 25.44 -11.62 -32.78
CA PRO A 208 26.37 -10.49 -32.72
C PRO A 208 27.75 -10.80 -33.34
N ARG A 209 28.06 -12.04 -33.72
CA ARG A 209 29.42 -12.46 -34.11
C ARG A 209 29.96 -11.68 -35.30
N ASP A 210 29.24 -11.64 -36.43
CA ASP A 210 29.66 -10.91 -37.63
C ASP A 210 29.78 -9.40 -37.35
N PHE A 211 28.87 -8.86 -36.57
CA PHE A 211 28.93 -7.46 -36.16
C PHE A 211 30.17 -7.17 -35.32
N LEU A 212 30.52 -8.01 -34.35
CA LEU A 212 31.72 -7.86 -33.52
C LEU A 212 33.00 -7.99 -34.34
N GLU A 213 33.04 -8.89 -35.35
CA GLU A 213 34.20 -8.99 -36.26
C GLU A 213 34.37 -7.71 -37.06
N LYS A 214 33.31 -7.12 -37.61
CA LYS A 214 33.33 -5.85 -38.32
C LYS A 214 33.79 -4.68 -37.41
N CYS A 215 33.45 -4.75 -36.14
CA CYS A 215 33.89 -3.74 -35.14
C CYS A 215 35.41 -3.68 -35.00
N LYS A 216 36.18 -4.78 -35.27
CA LYS A 216 37.65 -4.76 -35.14
C LYS A 216 38.35 -3.85 -36.13
N THR A 217 37.75 -3.64 -37.30
CA THR A 217 38.31 -2.80 -38.36
C THR A 217 37.56 -1.48 -38.57
N HIS A 218 36.48 -1.25 -37.86
CA HIS A 218 35.65 -0.06 -38.00
C HIS A 218 36.31 1.16 -37.36
N THR A 219 36.23 2.30 -38.03
CA THR A 219 36.62 3.59 -37.45
C THR A 219 35.44 4.19 -36.73
N PHE A 220 35.48 4.21 -35.40
CA PHE A 220 34.43 4.73 -34.55
C PHE A 220 34.46 6.27 -34.52
N ILE A 221 33.37 6.88 -34.95
CA ILE A 221 33.20 8.33 -34.94
C ILE A 221 32.31 8.72 -33.76
N TYR A 222 32.85 9.56 -32.89
CA TYR A 222 32.13 10.10 -31.74
C TYR A 222 31.35 11.35 -32.11
N ASN A 223 30.08 11.36 -31.78
CA ASN A 223 29.20 12.51 -31.87
C ASN A 223 28.55 12.79 -30.52
N PHE A 224 28.46 14.04 -30.15
CA PHE A 224 27.75 14.40 -28.93
C PHE A 224 26.77 15.55 -29.19
N THR A 225 25.68 15.56 -28.44
CA THR A 225 24.71 16.66 -28.48
C THR A 225 25.00 17.66 -27.38
N CYS A 226 24.82 18.95 -27.68
CA CYS A 226 24.84 19.98 -26.63
C CYS A 226 23.82 19.62 -25.53
N PRO A 227 24.13 19.95 -24.27
CA PRO A 227 23.22 19.72 -23.16
C PRO A 227 21.82 20.28 -23.46
N LYS A 228 20.79 19.46 -23.30
CA LYS A 228 19.39 19.86 -23.46
C LYS A 228 18.72 19.92 -22.11
N PRO A 229 17.94 20.97 -21.82
CA PRO A 229 17.19 21.03 -20.57
C PRO A 229 16.18 19.89 -20.50
N ILE A 230 16.11 19.26 -19.33
CA ILE A 230 15.10 18.25 -19.02
C ILE A 230 14.39 18.61 -17.71
N VAL A 231 13.15 18.18 -17.62
CA VAL A 231 12.31 18.38 -16.43
C VAL A 231 11.83 17.02 -15.94
N LYS A 232 12.15 16.69 -14.68
CA LYS A 232 11.65 15.50 -14.00
C LYS A 232 10.49 15.89 -13.10
N ASN A 233 9.29 15.46 -13.46
CA ASN A 233 8.11 15.72 -12.67
C ASN A 233 8.14 14.96 -11.32
N PRO A 234 7.58 15.56 -10.25
CA PRO A 234 7.46 14.90 -8.98
C PRO A 234 6.59 13.64 -9.07
N PRO A 235 6.87 12.61 -8.25
CA PRO A 235 6.10 11.38 -8.24
C PRO A 235 4.67 11.64 -7.72
N LYS A 236 3.75 10.73 -8.06
CA LYS A 236 2.41 10.71 -7.44
C LYS A 236 2.51 10.24 -5.99
N PRO A 237 1.61 10.69 -5.10
CA PRO A 237 1.52 10.17 -3.73
C PRO A 237 1.43 8.63 -3.67
N LEU A 238 1.95 8.04 -2.58
CA LEU A 238 2.01 6.59 -2.41
C LEU A 238 0.63 5.99 -2.12
N ILE A 239 0.35 4.90 -2.81
CA ILE A 239 -0.78 3.99 -2.55
C ILE A 239 -0.24 2.60 -2.20
N THR A 240 -1.10 1.68 -1.78
CA THR A 240 -0.71 0.31 -1.38
C THR A 240 0.17 -0.39 -2.42
N SER A 241 -0.20 -0.33 -3.70
CA SER A 241 0.56 -1.01 -4.76
C SER A 241 1.91 -0.35 -5.03
N THR A 242 1.97 0.98 -5.06
CA THR A 242 3.21 1.71 -5.37
C THR A 242 4.22 1.64 -4.23
N ILE A 243 3.78 1.64 -2.96
CA ILE A 243 4.71 1.45 -1.83
C ILE A 243 5.34 0.04 -1.86
N GLN A 244 4.56 -1.00 -2.20
CA GLN A 244 5.09 -2.36 -2.33
C GLN A 244 6.12 -2.46 -3.46
N GLN A 245 5.85 -1.87 -4.62
CA GLN A 245 6.78 -1.83 -5.75
C GLN A 245 8.07 -1.08 -5.39
N LYS A 246 7.95 0.12 -4.79
CA LYS A 246 9.11 0.95 -4.43
C LYS A 246 9.96 0.28 -3.34
N ALA A 247 9.33 -0.34 -2.34
CA ALA A 247 10.03 -1.08 -1.29
C ALA A 247 10.76 -2.32 -1.83
N ASN A 248 10.16 -3.02 -2.80
CA ASN A 248 10.82 -4.13 -3.48
C ASN A 248 12.02 -3.65 -4.30
N ASN A 249 11.86 -2.59 -5.08
CA ASN A 249 12.94 -2.06 -5.94
C ASN A 249 14.14 -1.54 -5.13
N VAL A 250 13.88 -0.88 -3.97
CA VAL A 250 14.94 -0.23 -3.18
C VAL A 250 15.55 -1.17 -2.14
N TYR A 251 14.73 -1.97 -1.47
CA TYR A 251 15.14 -2.80 -0.33
C TYR A 251 14.93 -4.30 -0.53
N HIS A 252 14.39 -4.71 -1.67
CA HIS A 252 14.02 -6.11 -1.97
C HIS A 252 13.03 -6.69 -0.96
N TYR A 253 12.18 -5.84 -0.36
CA TYR A 253 11.14 -6.31 0.58
C TYR A 253 9.99 -6.96 -0.20
N SER A 254 9.54 -8.11 0.30
CA SER A 254 8.31 -8.72 -0.21
C SER A 254 7.08 -7.86 0.14
N PRO A 255 5.96 -8.00 -0.60
CA PRO A 255 4.71 -7.31 -0.25
C PRO A 255 4.28 -7.55 1.20
N LYS A 256 4.47 -8.77 1.72
CA LYS A 256 4.15 -9.13 3.11
C LYS A 256 5.01 -8.36 4.11
N GLN A 257 6.32 -8.28 3.88
CA GLN A 257 7.24 -7.52 4.74
C GLN A 257 6.93 -6.03 4.70
N THR A 258 6.70 -5.47 3.50
CA THR A 258 6.32 -4.08 3.32
C THR A 258 5.08 -3.72 4.13
N MET A 259 4.01 -4.52 3.99
CA MET A 259 2.77 -4.26 4.71
C MET A 259 2.91 -4.46 6.22
N ALA A 260 3.74 -5.39 6.68
CA ALA A 260 4.02 -5.56 8.11
C ALA A 260 4.75 -4.34 8.72
N CYS A 261 5.74 -3.79 8.01
CA CYS A 261 6.41 -2.55 8.42
C CYS A 261 5.44 -1.36 8.45
N CYS A 262 4.65 -1.18 7.41
CA CYS A 262 3.65 -0.11 7.34
C CYS A 262 2.61 -0.23 8.47
N GLN A 263 2.15 -1.45 8.78
CA GLN A 263 1.20 -1.68 9.88
C GLN A 263 1.75 -1.20 11.21
N LYS A 264 3.00 -1.53 11.53
CA LYS A 264 3.64 -1.09 12.78
C LYS A 264 3.84 0.43 12.83
N LEU A 265 4.23 1.03 11.72
CA LEU A 265 4.38 2.49 11.62
C LEU A 265 3.03 3.20 11.79
N TYR A 266 1.96 2.67 11.20
CA TYR A 266 0.59 3.18 11.39
C TYR A 266 0.12 3.03 12.84
N GLU A 267 0.25 1.85 13.44
CA GLU A 267 -0.11 1.60 14.84
C GLU A 267 0.69 2.47 15.81
N GLY A 268 1.94 2.77 15.47
CA GLY A 268 2.79 3.75 16.15
C GLY A 268 2.38 5.20 15.87
N GLY A 269 1.42 5.46 14.98
CA GLY A 269 0.93 6.81 14.62
C GLY A 269 1.96 7.63 13.87
N HIS A 270 2.84 7.01 13.08
CA HIS A 270 3.88 7.68 12.31
C HIS A 270 3.50 7.88 10.85
N ILE A 271 2.58 7.07 10.32
CA ILE A 271 2.06 7.19 8.96
C ILE A 271 0.54 7.09 8.95
N THR A 272 -0.09 7.53 7.85
CA THR A 272 -1.50 7.29 7.56
C THR A 272 -1.78 5.82 7.27
N TYR A 273 -3.04 5.44 7.22
CA TYR A 273 -3.46 4.07 6.94
C TYR A 273 -2.95 3.60 5.58
N MET A 274 -2.26 2.46 5.57
CA MET A 274 -1.49 2.00 4.41
C MET A 274 -2.31 1.21 3.38
N ARG A 275 -3.57 0.85 3.68
CA ARG A 275 -4.45 0.20 2.70
C ARG A 275 -5.31 1.25 2.03
N THR A 276 -4.77 1.90 1.02
CA THR A 276 -5.41 2.99 0.28
C THR A 276 -5.06 2.91 -1.20
N ASP A 277 -5.97 3.36 -2.03
CA ASP A 277 -5.78 3.61 -3.47
C ASP A 277 -5.88 5.11 -3.81
N SER A 278 -6.06 5.94 -2.78
CA SER A 278 -6.11 7.39 -2.92
C SER A 278 -4.71 7.99 -3.10
N CYS A 279 -4.55 8.84 -4.12
CA CYS A 279 -3.35 9.64 -4.39
C CYS A 279 -3.51 11.10 -3.90
N SER A 280 -4.33 11.35 -2.88
CA SER A 280 -4.62 12.69 -2.39
C SER A 280 -4.19 12.87 -0.94
N TYR A 281 -3.89 14.11 -0.56
CA TYR A 281 -3.57 14.50 0.82
C TYR A 281 -4.63 15.46 1.36
N SER A 282 -4.78 15.53 2.69
CA SER A 282 -5.63 16.53 3.33
C SER A 282 -5.07 17.95 3.12
N LYS A 283 -5.95 18.94 3.14
CA LYS A 283 -5.57 20.36 3.02
C LYS A 283 -4.61 20.79 4.13
N GLU A 284 -4.83 20.30 5.33
CA GLU A 284 -3.97 20.58 6.49
C GLU A 284 -2.56 20.04 6.26
N PHE A 285 -2.45 18.79 5.81
CA PHE A 285 -1.14 18.20 5.51
C PHE A 285 -0.40 18.97 4.41
N ILE A 286 -1.09 19.35 3.31
CA ILE A 286 -0.49 20.14 2.23
C ILE A 286 0.03 21.48 2.75
N ALA A 287 -0.72 22.16 3.62
CA ALA A 287 -0.26 23.41 4.24
C ALA A 287 1.02 23.20 5.08
N ASN A 288 1.07 22.13 5.86
CA ASN A 288 2.24 21.75 6.65
C ASN A 288 3.44 21.35 5.77
N ALA A 289 3.22 20.58 4.71
CA ALA A 289 4.25 20.21 3.74
C ALA A 289 4.85 21.45 3.06
N LYS A 290 4.00 22.37 2.59
CA LYS A 290 4.42 23.65 2.00
C LYS A 290 5.29 24.46 2.96
N LYS A 291 4.85 24.58 4.22
CA LYS A 291 5.62 25.30 5.26
C LYS A 291 6.98 24.63 5.52
N ASN A 292 7.01 23.30 5.60
CA ASN A 292 8.23 22.53 5.85
C ASN A 292 9.23 22.67 4.70
N ILE A 293 8.78 22.52 3.44
CA ILE A 293 9.61 22.67 2.24
C ILE A 293 10.18 24.09 2.18
N THR A 294 9.32 25.10 2.34
CA THR A 294 9.75 26.50 2.31
C THR A 294 10.82 26.80 3.38
N LYS A 295 10.66 26.25 4.59
CA LYS A 295 11.63 26.44 5.68
C LYS A 295 12.98 25.77 5.40
N LYS A 296 13.00 24.59 4.78
CA LYS A 296 14.23 23.79 4.58
C LYS A 296 15.00 24.17 3.33
N TRP A 297 14.31 24.41 2.24
CA TRP A 297 14.92 24.57 0.91
C TRP A 297 14.58 25.88 0.21
N GLY A 298 13.48 26.53 0.57
CA GLY A 298 13.02 27.74 -0.07
C GLY A 298 11.64 27.58 -0.72
N LYS A 299 11.00 28.71 -1.02
CA LYS A 299 9.65 28.75 -1.60
C LYS A 299 9.62 28.22 -3.04
N GLU A 300 10.70 28.37 -3.76
CA GLU A 300 10.89 27.92 -5.15
C GLU A 300 10.84 26.39 -5.28
N PHE A 301 11.17 25.66 -4.22
CA PHE A 301 11.09 24.19 -4.20
C PHE A 301 9.67 23.66 -3.92
N VAL A 302 8.72 24.52 -3.63
CA VAL A 302 7.31 24.09 -3.49
C VAL A 302 6.68 24.01 -4.87
N HIS A 303 5.98 22.89 -5.17
CA HIS A 303 5.27 22.74 -6.43
C HIS A 303 4.24 23.85 -6.62
N SER A 304 4.27 24.55 -7.75
CA SER A 304 3.36 25.67 -8.06
C SER A 304 1.88 25.30 -7.95
N SER A 305 1.52 24.09 -8.37
CA SER A 305 0.16 23.53 -8.30
C SER A 305 0.04 22.43 -7.24
N ILE A 306 0.62 22.62 -6.04
CA ILE A 306 0.57 21.62 -4.96
C ILE A 306 -0.88 21.27 -4.54
N SER A 307 -1.83 22.20 -4.73
CA SER A 307 -3.26 21.97 -4.48
C SER A 307 -3.88 20.87 -5.34
N ARG A 308 -3.22 20.44 -6.43
CA ARG A 308 -3.65 19.28 -7.23
C ARG A 308 -3.70 17.98 -6.42
N LEU A 309 -2.96 17.93 -5.31
CA LEU A 309 -2.87 16.78 -4.42
C LEU A 309 -3.96 16.81 -3.33
N GLU A 310 -4.78 17.86 -3.26
CA GLU A 310 -5.84 17.96 -2.26
C GLU A 310 -6.96 16.95 -2.52
N THR A 311 -7.48 16.38 -1.44
CA THR A 311 -8.66 15.53 -1.49
C THR A 311 -9.87 16.37 -1.94
N ASN A 312 -10.49 16.02 -3.06
CA ASN A 312 -11.74 16.61 -3.48
C ASN A 312 -12.85 16.14 -2.53
N GLN A 313 -13.37 17.05 -1.71
CA GLN A 313 -14.56 16.80 -0.90
C GLN A 313 -15.77 16.56 -1.81
N GLY A 314 -16.27 15.34 -1.89
CA GLY A 314 -17.47 15.01 -2.70
C GLY A 314 -17.53 13.58 -3.18
N LYS A 315 -16.50 12.78 -3.01
CA LYS A 315 -16.53 11.37 -3.40
C LYS A 315 -16.88 10.50 -2.19
N SER A 316 -17.91 9.68 -2.35
CA SER A 316 -18.47 8.83 -1.31
C SER A 316 -17.66 7.54 -1.10
N GLY A 317 -17.54 7.11 0.15
CA GLY A 317 -17.09 5.75 0.51
C GLY A 317 -15.59 5.58 0.59
N GLN A 318 -15.04 4.59 -0.09
CA GLN A 318 -13.60 4.24 -0.09
C GLN A 318 -12.66 5.36 -0.60
N GLU A 319 -13.20 6.38 -1.24
CA GLU A 319 -12.44 7.52 -1.78
C GLU A 319 -12.12 8.62 -0.74
N ALA A 320 -12.58 8.47 0.52
CA ALA A 320 -12.27 9.40 1.61
C ALA A 320 -10.86 9.18 2.22
N HIS A 321 -10.16 8.11 1.82
CA HIS A 321 -8.81 7.82 2.30
C HIS A 321 -7.79 8.80 1.74
N GLU A 322 -6.77 9.09 2.55
CA GLU A 322 -5.58 9.80 2.09
C GLU A 322 -4.54 8.83 1.54
N ALA A 323 -3.58 9.35 0.76
CA ALA A 323 -2.38 8.63 0.38
C ALA A 323 -1.52 8.26 1.60
N ILE A 324 -0.62 7.29 1.42
CA ILE A 324 0.34 6.90 2.46
C ILE A 324 1.36 8.03 2.63
N ARG A 325 1.41 8.61 3.83
CA ARG A 325 2.28 9.73 4.18
C ARG A 325 2.67 9.71 5.66
N PRO A 326 3.74 10.42 6.07
CA PRO A 326 4.00 10.68 7.47
C PRO A 326 2.85 11.47 8.12
N THR A 327 2.55 11.21 9.37
CA THR A 327 1.61 12.02 10.15
C THR A 327 2.20 13.39 10.49
N HIS A 328 3.51 13.43 10.73
CA HIS A 328 4.30 14.62 11.05
C HIS A 328 5.42 14.77 10.04
N ILE A 329 5.25 15.65 9.05
CA ILE A 329 6.18 15.84 7.93
C ILE A 329 7.54 16.40 8.39
N GLU A 330 7.58 17.08 9.52
CA GLU A 330 8.80 17.59 10.15
C GLU A 330 9.74 16.51 10.69
N ASN A 331 9.21 15.31 10.97
CA ASN A 331 9.97 14.19 11.49
C ASN A 331 10.55 13.36 10.33
N GLU A 332 11.83 13.53 10.04
CA GLU A 332 12.51 12.78 8.95
C GLU A 332 12.75 11.31 9.28
N ASN A 333 12.78 10.96 10.54
CA ASN A 333 13.08 9.62 11.04
C ASN A 333 12.14 9.27 12.19
N VAL A 334 11.93 7.97 12.41
CA VAL A 334 11.30 7.42 13.61
C VAL A 334 12.35 6.97 14.61
N GLY A 335 11.95 6.87 15.90
CA GLY A 335 12.85 6.51 16.99
C GLY A 335 13.46 5.10 16.87
N GLU A 336 14.48 4.84 17.68
CA GLU A 336 15.24 3.57 17.70
C GLU A 336 14.44 2.36 18.20
N THR A 337 13.26 2.59 18.74
CA THR A 337 12.32 1.52 19.14
C THR A 337 11.80 0.72 17.94
N PHE A 338 11.91 1.29 16.73
CA PHE A 338 11.58 0.63 15.47
C PHE A 338 12.79 -0.13 14.91
N SER A 339 12.53 -1.29 14.33
CA SER A 339 13.56 -2.08 13.66
C SER A 339 14.19 -1.33 12.48
N PRO A 340 15.40 -1.71 12.04
CA PRO A 340 16.02 -1.11 10.86
C PRO A 340 15.12 -1.15 9.62
N GLN A 341 14.36 -2.24 9.42
CA GLN A 341 13.43 -2.38 8.30
C GLN A 341 12.28 -1.37 8.38
N GLU A 342 11.71 -1.16 9.55
CA GLU A 342 10.65 -0.18 9.78
C GLU A 342 11.16 1.26 9.61
N ARG A 343 12.38 1.56 10.10
CA ARG A 343 13.02 2.86 9.90
C ARG A 343 13.28 3.16 8.42
N ASN A 344 13.78 2.18 7.69
CA ASN A 344 13.99 2.29 6.24
C ASN A 344 12.67 2.53 5.51
N MET A 345 11.62 1.82 5.89
CA MET A 345 10.28 2.01 5.32
C MET A 345 9.73 3.41 5.59
N TYR A 346 9.87 3.91 6.82
CA TYR A 346 9.47 5.28 7.15
C TYR A 346 10.24 6.30 6.33
N LYS A 347 11.57 6.15 6.22
CA LYS A 347 12.42 7.06 5.43
C LYS A 347 12.00 7.08 3.96
N LEU A 348 11.69 5.91 3.39
CA LEU A 348 11.20 5.80 2.00
C LEU A 348 9.87 6.56 1.83
N ILE A 349 8.92 6.36 2.76
CA ILE A 349 7.62 7.05 2.73
C ILE A 349 7.82 8.56 2.87
N TRP A 350 8.63 8.99 3.83
CA TRP A 350 8.90 10.41 4.08
C TRP A 350 9.53 11.08 2.85
N THR A 351 10.61 10.49 2.30
CA THR A 351 11.31 11.02 1.12
C THR A 351 10.37 11.14 -0.07
N HIS A 352 9.62 10.07 -0.37
CA HIS A 352 8.68 10.09 -1.49
C HIS A 352 7.55 11.11 -1.31
N THR A 353 7.05 11.26 -0.08
CA THR A 353 6.02 12.27 0.24
C THR A 353 6.56 13.69 0.01
N MET A 354 7.78 13.96 0.46
CA MET A 354 8.44 15.25 0.20
C MET A 354 8.60 15.50 -1.30
N GLU A 355 9.17 14.54 -2.04
CA GLU A 355 9.32 14.61 -3.50
C GLU A 355 8.00 14.90 -4.20
N SER A 356 6.90 14.28 -3.78
CA SER A 356 5.57 14.48 -4.38
C SER A 356 5.01 15.90 -4.23
N CYS A 357 5.46 16.60 -3.20
CA CYS A 357 5.05 17.97 -2.88
C CYS A 357 6.01 19.04 -3.43
N MET A 358 7.20 18.64 -3.91
CA MET A 358 8.23 19.55 -4.42
C MET A 358 7.99 19.96 -5.88
N ALA A 359 8.61 21.05 -6.28
CA ALA A 359 8.69 21.46 -7.67
C ALA A 359 9.38 20.42 -8.56
N PRO A 360 9.08 20.37 -9.86
CA PRO A 360 9.83 19.53 -10.79
C PRO A 360 11.34 19.82 -10.70
N ALA A 361 12.14 18.77 -10.80
CA ALA A 361 13.60 18.92 -10.86
C ALA A 361 14.01 19.30 -12.30
N GLU A 362 14.77 20.36 -12.42
CA GLU A 362 15.37 20.78 -13.68
C GLU A 362 16.79 20.23 -13.78
N GLY A 363 17.15 19.73 -14.93
CA GLY A 363 18.46 19.16 -15.19
C GLY A 363 18.86 19.34 -16.65
N GLN A 364 20.00 18.77 -16.98
CA GLN A 364 20.51 18.77 -18.35
C GLN A 364 20.80 17.34 -18.78
N LYS A 365 20.32 16.98 -19.97
CA LYS A 365 20.62 15.70 -20.60
C LYS A 365 21.69 15.89 -21.66
N ILE A 366 22.74 15.11 -21.58
CA ILE A 366 23.80 15.00 -22.60
C ILE A 366 23.65 13.63 -23.24
N SER A 367 23.49 13.59 -24.56
CA SER A 367 23.48 12.35 -25.32
C SER A 367 24.74 12.27 -26.18
N ALA A 368 25.42 11.13 -26.12
CA ALA A 368 26.55 10.84 -26.96
C ALA A 368 26.24 9.61 -27.83
N THR A 369 26.65 9.63 -29.08
CA THR A 369 26.56 8.48 -29.98
C THR A 369 27.96 8.18 -30.57
N ILE A 370 28.18 6.92 -30.86
CA ILE A 370 29.39 6.44 -31.52
C ILE A 370 28.95 5.60 -32.71
N SER A 371 29.46 5.92 -33.90
CA SER A 371 29.17 5.16 -35.12
C SER A 371 29.61 3.69 -34.96
N ALA A 372 28.87 2.80 -35.59
CA ALA A 372 29.16 1.37 -35.58
C ALA A 372 29.00 0.79 -37.00
N PRO A 373 29.53 -0.42 -37.27
CA PRO A 373 29.30 -1.10 -38.55
C PRO A 373 27.82 -1.22 -38.88
N ASP A 374 27.52 -1.43 -40.17
CA ASP A 374 26.17 -1.62 -40.70
C ASP A 374 25.20 -0.46 -40.41
N ASN A 375 25.72 0.77 -40.41
CA ASN A 375 24.98 2.00 -40.11
C ASN A 375 24.30 1.99 -38.74
N LYS A 376 24.81 1.25 -37.79
CA LYS A 376 24.32 1.22 -36.41
C LYS A 376 25.05 2.26 -35.55
N GLU A 377 24.51 2.48 -34.33
CA GLU A 377 25.08 3.43 -33.38
C GLU A 377 25.08 2.85 -31.96
N PHE A 378 26.15 3.07 -31.24
CA PHE A 378 26.17 2.98 -29.79
C PHE A 378 25.74 4.31 -29.20
N TYR A 379 24.97 4.30 -28.12
CA TYR A 379 24.51 5.49 -27.45
C TYR A 379 24.81 5.47 -25.96
N TYR A 380 24.97 6.65 -25.40
CA TYR A 380 25.08 6.91 -23.96
C TYR A 380 24.32 8.18 -23.64
N ASP A 381 23.45 8.11 -22.63
CA ASP A 381 22.72 9.23 -22.08
C ASP A 381 23.14 9.48 -20.64
N SER A 382 23.43 10.73 -20.29
CA SER A 382 23.70 11.20 -18.93
C SER A 382 22.74 12.32 -18.58
N GLU A 383 22.17 12.25 -17.38
CA GLU A 383 21.26 13.25 -16.81
C GLU A 383 21.84 13.84 -15.53
#